data_d5a68ebc845306d8e9bfb50c07e09c9a
#
_entry.id   d5a68ebc845306d8e9bfb50c07e09c9a
#
_cell.length_a   1.000
_cell.length_b   1.000
_cell.length_c   1.000
_cell.angle_alpha   90.00
_cell.angle_beta   90.00
_cell.angle_gamma   90.00
#
_symmetry.space_group_name_H-M   'P 1'
#
loop_
_entity.id
_entity.type
_entity.pdbx_description
1 polymer ?
#
loop_
_entity_poly.entity_id
_entity_poly.type
_entity_poly.pdbx_seq_one_letter_code
_entity_poly.pdbx_strand_id
1 'polypeptide(L)'
;MPSKTYYLDAAKTEALTAKWGMFFKNVEISYNGQSLGTVPSKQALEQGYEFRLPDGRRLVAQLTRSVYQQELELRLGDQPVPGSTTDPRERLKQAWYALLFIGGLNLVLGLFAVFQEVELLQSLGIGWGSVVEGLLYVGLGWWGYKRLAPTTFAIAGVLFVLDGVLMIGANVSTGGHLGTSGLFVRFFLSVLIYRGFQAARHLRAQGQLAHSDG
;
A
#
# COMPACT_ATOMS: atom_id res chain seq x y z
N MET A 1 -20.32 13.64 2.68
CA MET A 1 -19.20 13.25 3.57
C MET A 1 -18.66 11.92 3.09
N PRO A 2 -17.36 11.75 2.91
CA PRO A 2 -16.77 10.44 2.61
C PRO A 2 -17.05 9.46 3.76
N SER A 3 -17.32 8.22 3.41
CA SER A 3 -17.56 7.15 4.38
C SER A 3 -16.89 5.86 3.91
N LYS A 4 -16.46 5.04 4.86
CA LYS A 4 -15.90 3.72 4.58
C LYS A 4 -16.44 2.72 5.58
N THR A 5 -16.89 1.59 5.07
CA THR A 5 -17.38 0.47 5.88
C THR A 5 -16.32 -0.62 5.92
N TYR A 6 -16.07 -1.15 7.11
CA TYR A 6 -15.17 -2.24 7.41
C TYR A 6 -15.97 -3.39 7.99
N TYR A 7 -15.60 -4.61 7.67
CA TYR A 7 -16.23 -5.79 8.23
C TYR A 7 -15.26 -6.42 9.23
N LEU A 8 -15.74 -6.63 10.47
CA LEU A 8 -14.90 -7.16 11.54
C LEU A 8 -14.80 -8.69 11.48
N ASP A 9 -15.73 -9.33 10.77
CA ASP A 9 -15.83 -10.77 10.60
C ASP A 9 -15.85 -11.18 9.12
N ALA A 10 -15.49 -12.43 8.83
CA ALA A 10 -15.49 -12.99 7.47
C ALA A 10 -16.92 -13.16 6.91
N ALA A 11 -17.92 -13.35 7.78
CA ALA A 11 -19.33 -13.49 7.39
C ALA A 11 -19.98 -12.14 7.06
N LYS A 12 -19.27 -11.01 7.30
CA LYS A 12 -19.76 -9.64 7.10
C LYS A 12 -21.01 -9.30 7.90
N THR A 13 -21.18 -9.92 9.04
CA THR A 13 -22.29 -9.66 9.96
C THR A 13 -22.02 -8.48 10.89
N GLU A 14 -20.73 -8.18 11.16
CA GLU A 14 -20.30 -7.06 11.98
C GLU A 14 -19.73 -5.95 11.08
N ALA A 15 -20.50 -4.88 10.88
CA ALA A 15 -20.12 -3.76 10.04
C ALA A 15 -19.76 -2.53 10.89
N LEU A 16 -18.54 -2.03 10.74
CA LEU A 16 -18.07 -0.78 11.32
C LEU A 16 -18.01 0.28 10.22
N THR A 17 -18.74 1.36 10.34
CA THR A 17 -18.71 2.45 9.37
C THR A 17 -18.11 3.71 10.00
N ALA A 18 -17.07 4.23 9.36
CA ALA A 18 -16.49 5.52 9.69
C ALA A 18 -16.92 6.55 8.64
N LYS A 19 -17.42 7.69 9.08
CA LYS A 19 -17.76 8.86 8.25
C LYS A 19 -16.92 10.03 8.72
N TRP A 20 -16.42 10.84 7.80
CA TRP A 20 -15.62 12.02 8.15
C TRP A 20 -15.85 13.18 7.19
N GLY A 21 -15.60 14.39 7.67
CA GLY A 21 -15.59 15.60 6.86
C GLY A 21 -14.21 15.84 6.24
N MET A 22 -14.07 17.01 5.58
CA MET A 22 -12.77 17.44 5.04
C MET A 22 -11.72 17.48 6.14
N PHE A 23 -10.51 16.98 5.83
CA PHE A 23 -9.36 16.89 6.75
C PHE A 23 -9.64 16.15 8.06
N PHE A 24 -10.48 15.09 8.02
CA PHE A 24 -10.87 14.27 9.17
C PHE A 24 -11.56 15.06 10.30
N LYS A 25 -12.34 16.08 9.94
CA LYS A 25 -13.23 16.74 10.89
C LYS A 25 -14.49 15.92 11.10
N ASN A 26 -15.04 15.96 12.33
CA ASN A 26 -16.29 15.30 12.70
C ASN A 26 -16.31 13.82 12.30
N VAL A 27 -15.31 13.07 12.75
CA VAL A 27 -15.27 11.62 12.52
C VAL A 27 -16.35 10.96 13.34
N GLU A 28 -17.35 10.40 12.68
CA GLU A 28 -18.44 9.64 13.27
C GLU A 28 -18.19 8.14 13.05
N ILE A 29 -18.33 7.35 14.09
CA ILE A 29 -18.22 5.90 14.02
C ILE A 29 -19.58 5.28 14.34
N SER A 30 -20.00 4.33 13.51
CA SER A 30 -21.20 3.53 13.72
C SER A 30 -20.88 2.04 13.60
N TYR A 31 -21.56 1.22 14.38
CA TYR A 31 -21.47 -0.23 14.40
C TYR A 31 -22.83 -0.83 14.10
N ASN A 32 -22.93 -1.67 13.07
CA ASN A 32 -24.17 -2.25 12.56
C ASN A 32 -25.28 -1.22 12.33
N GLY A 33 -24.92 -0.02 11.85
CA GLY A 33 -25.86 1.09 11.64
C GLY A 33 -26.19 1.93 12.87
N GLN A 34 -25.81 1.49 14.07
CA GLN A 34 -25.99 2.25 15.29
C GLN A 34 -24.79 3.18 15.53
N SER A 35 -25.02 4.48 15.74
CA SER A 35 -23.96 5.44 16.03
C SER A 35 -23.34 5.14 17.39
N LEU A 36 -22.01 5.01 17.43
CA LEU A 36 -21.23 4.92 18.67
C LEU A 36 -20.83 6.31 19.18
N GLY A 37 -20.89 7.31 18.32
CA GLY A 37 -20.57 8.69 18.65
C GLY A 37 -19.67 9.37 17.62
N THR A 38 -19.34 10.62 17.92
CA THR A 38 -18.47 11.47 17.08
C THR A 38 -17.24 11.89 17.85
N VAL A 39 -16.08 11.88 17.22
CA VAL A 39 -14.85 12.38 17.83
C VAL A 39 -14.93 13.89 17.99
N PRO A 40 -14.76 14.44 19.20
CA PRO A 40 -15.06 15.83 19.51
C PRO A 40 -14.10 16.82 18.82
N SER A 41 -12.86 16.42 18.55
CA SER A 41 -11.87 17.28 17.91
C SER A 41 -10.80 16.49 17.15
N LYS A 42 -10.12 17.17 16.23
CA LYS A 42 -8.96 16.57 15.53
C LYS A 42 -7.84 16.21 16.50
N GLN A 43 -7.62 16.99 17.54
CA GLN A 43 -6.62 16.72 18.57
C GLN A 43 -6.92 15.44 19.35
N ALA A 44 -8.18 15.22 19.71
CA ALA A 44 -8.61 13.96 20.34
C ALA A 44 -8.38 12.77 19.42
N LEU A 45 -8.62 12.94 18.09
CA LEU A 45 -8.34 11.91 17.10
C LEU A 45 -6.83 11.64 16.93
N GLU A 46 -5.98 12.65 17.01
CA GLU A 46 -4.51 12.50 16.94
C GLU A 46 -3.96 11.76 18.20
N GLN A 47 -4.57 11.96 19.35
CA GLN A 47 -4.22 11.28 20.60
C GLN A 47 -4.77 9.85 20.69
N GLY A 48 -5.75 9.51 19.87
CA GLY A 48 -6.46 8.24 19.90
C GLY A 48 -7.74 8.33 20.74
N TYR A 49 -8.88 8.36 20.05
CA TYR A 49 -10.20 8.42 20.70
C TYR A 49 -10.82 7.03 20.81
N GLU A 50 -11.32 6.71 21.99
CA GLU A 50 -11.84 5.38 22.31
C GLU A 50 -13.36 5.33 22.24
N PHE A 51 -13.85 4.31 21.57
CA PHE A 51 -15.26 3.92 21.56
C PHE A 51 -15.40 2.55 22.22
N ARG A 52 -16.54 2.29 22.81
CA ARG A 52 -16.91 0.95 23.27
C ARG A 52 -18.01 0.39 22.37
N LEU A 53 -17.78 -0.80 21.84
CA LEU A 53 -18.80 -1.54 21.11
C LEU A 53 -19.86 -2.08 22.08
N PRO A 54 -21.07 -2.43 21.60
CA PRO A 54 -22.13 -2.99 22.46
C PRO A 54 -21.74 -4.30 23.16
N ASP A 55 -20.79 -5.04 22.59
CA ASP A 55 -20.23 -6.28 23.14
C ASP A 55 -19.09 -6.04 24.16
N GLY A 56 -18.75 -4.79 24.47
CA GLY A 56 -17.70 -4.40 25.41
C GLY A 56 -16.30 -4.29 24.80
N ARG A 57 -16.09 -4.68 23.53
CA ARG A 57 -14.78 -4.52 22.86
C ARG A 57 -14.42 -3.03 22.74
N ARG A 58 -13.14 -2.75 22.90
CA ARG A 58 -12.57 -1.40 22.78
C ARG A 58 -12.17 -1.13 21.34
N LEU A 59 -12.72 -0.08 20.74
CA LEU A 59 -12.35 0.44 19.44
C LEU A 59 -11.61 1.76 19.61
N VAL A 60 -10.42 1.86 19.08
CA VAL A 60 -9.61 3.10 19.08
C VAL A 60 -9.59 3.66 17.66
N ALA A 61 -9.96 4.93 17.52
CA ALA A 61 -9.80 5.71 16.30
C ALA A 61 -8.66 6.71 16.48
N GLN A 62 -7.65 6.65 15.64
CA GLN A 62 -6.48 7.52 15.71
C GLN A 62 -6.10 8.07 14.34
N LEU A 63 -5.69 9.33 14.28
CA LEU A 63 -5.13 9.92 13.08
C LEU A 63 -3.62 9.75 13.07
N THR A 64 -3.14 8.92 12.17
CA THR A 64 -1.71 8.62 12.02
C THR A 64 -1.16 9.37 10.81
N ARG A 65 0.04 9.94 10.94
CA ARG A 65 0.76 10.55 9.82
C ARG A 65 1.53 9.46 9.07
N SER A 66 1.20 9.32 7.82
CA SER A 66 2.00 8.56 6.87
C SER A 66 3.00 9.48 6.15
N VAL A 67 3.92 8.91 5.37
CA VAL A 67 4.96 9.66 4.65
C VAL A 67 4.38 10.75 3.74
N TYR A 68 3.18 10.55 3.20
CA TYR A 68 2.56 11.43 2.20
C TYR A 68 1.11 11.86 2.51
N GLN A 69 0.48 11.30 3.55
CA GLN A 69 -0.90 11.65 3.92
C GLN A 69 -1.23 11.35 5.38
N GLN A 70 -2.32 11.93 5.87
CA GLN A 70 -2.93 11.55 7.13
C GLN A 70 -3.88 10.38 6.88
N GLU A 71 -3.80 9.35 7.72
CA GLU A 71 -4.61 8.13 7.63
C GLU A 71 -5.41 7.93 8.92
N LEU A 72 -6.69 7.58 8.77
CA LEU A 72 -7.51 7.17 9.90
C LEU A 72 -7.19 5.71 10.23
N GLU A 73 -6.55 5.50 11.35
CA GLU A 73 -6.28 4.19 11.91
C GLU A 73 -7.43 3.77 12.83
N LEU A 74 -7.93 2.55 12.63
CA LEU A 74 -8.94 1.94 13.48
C LEU A 74 -8.36 0.65 14.06
N ARG A 75 -8.39 0.53 15.37
CA ARG A 75 -7.92 -0.67 16.10
C ARG A 75 -9.03 -1.23 16.96
N LEU A 76 -9.21 -2.53 16.91
CA LEU A 76 -10.09 -3.27 17.81
C LEU A 76 -9.21 -3.98 18.85
N GLY A 77 -9.20 -3.44 20.09
CA GLY A 77 -8.16 -3.79 21.05
C GLY A 77 -6.77 -3.38 20.53
N ASP A 78 -5.85 -4.33 20.44
CA ASP A 78 -4.49 -4.10 19.94
C ASP A 78 -4.29 -4.43 18.45
N GLN A 79 -5.35 -4.92 17.77
CA GLN A 79 -5.26 -5.33 16.38
C GLN A 79 -5.88 -4.28 15.43
N PRO A 80 -5.27 -4.01 14.26
CA PRO A 80 -5.88 -3.15 13.27
C PRO A 80 -7.17 -3.76 12.74
N VAL A 81 -8.18 -2.91 12.52
CA VAL A 81 -9.45 -3.35 11.93
C VAL A 81 -9.21 -3.87 10.52
N PRO A 82 -9.73 -5.07 10.17
CA PRO A 82 -9.58 -5.65 8.84
C PRO A 82 -10.01 -4.68 7.73
N GLY A 83 -9.20 -4.56 6.67
CA GLY A 83 -9.48 -3.64 5.56
C GLY A 83 -9.18 -2.16 5.85
N SER A 84 -8.65 -1.81 7.04
CA SER A 84 -8.16 -0.47 7.33
C SER A 84 -6.84 -0.19 6.59
N THR A 85 -6.47 1.09 6.47
CA THR A 85 -5.21 1.49 5.84
C THR A 85 -3.97 0.99 6.59
N THR A 86 -4.14 0.63 7.85
CA THR A 86 -3.10 0.07 8.71
C THR A 86 -3.09 -1.44 8.76
N ASP A 87 -4.09 -2.10 8.18
CA ASP A 87 -4.13 -3.56 8.05
C ASP A 87 -2.93 -4.05 7.21
N PRO A 88 -2.05 -4.89 7.79
CA PRO A 88 -0.90 -5.42 7.05
C PRO A 88 -1.28 -6.17 5.78
N ARG A 89 -2.44 -6.84 5.74
CA ARG A 89 -2.92 -7.55 4.55
C ARG A 89 -3.26 -6.58 3.42
N GLU A 90 -3.91 -5.47 3.72
CA GLU A 90 -4.22 -4.44 2.73
C GLU A 90 -2.96 -3.73 2.22
N ARG A 91 -1.99 -3.45 3.09
CA ARG A 91 -0.69 -2.90 2.68
C ARG A 91 0.09 -3.85 1.77
N LEU A 92 0.09 -5.14 2.09
CA LEU A 92 0.70 -6.17 1.24
C LEU A 92 0.04 -6.25 -0.14
N LYS A 93 -1.29 -6.18 -0.18
CA LYS A 93 -2.08 -6.18 -1.40
C LYS A 93 -1.81 -4.94 -2.27
N GLN A 94 -1.70 -3.76 -1.65
CA GLN A 94 -1.33 -2.53 -2.34
C GLN A 94 0.08 -2.62 -2.96
N ALA A 95 1.05 -3.16 -2.24
CA ALA A 95 2.40 -3.37 -2.75
C ALA A 95 2.42 -4.38 -3.92
N TRP A 96 1.63 -5.46 -3.82
CA TRP A 96 1.46 -6.40 -4.91
C TRP A 96 0.88 -5.74 -6.15
N TYR A 97 -0.19 -4.93 -6.01
CA TYR A 97 -0.76 -4.18 -7.13
C TYR A 97 0.23 -3.17 -7.73
N ALA A 98 1.05 -2.52 -6.89
CA ALA A 98 2.10 -1.63 -7.39
C ALA A 98 3.11 -2.39 -8.25
N LEU A 99 3.57 -3.57 -7.84
CA LEU A 99 4.48 -4.41 -8.62
C LEU A 99 3.83 -4.95 -9.89
N LEU A 100 2.54 -5.34 -9.84
CA LEU A 100 1.79 -5.72 -11.04
C LEU A 100 1.64 -4.56 -12.03
N PHE A 101 1.41 -3.36 -11.53
CA PHE A 101 1.31 -2.16 -12.37
C PHE A 101 2.64 -1.84 -13.05
N ILE A 102 3.74 -1.80 -12.27
CA ILE A 102 5.08 -1.56 -12.80
C ILE A 102 5.45 -2.64 -13.83
N GLY A 103 5.28 -3.91 -13.44
CA GLY A 103 5.63 -5.04 -14.30
C GLY A 103 4.75 -5.12 -15.54
N GLY A 104 3.44 -4.91 -15.41
CA GLY A 104 2.51 -4.88 -16.52
C GLY A 104 2.79 -3.75 -17.50
N LEU A 105 3.11 -2.55 -17.01
CA LEU A 105 3.46 -1.41 -17.85
C LEU A 105 4.76 -1.69 -18.63
N ASN A 106 5.80 -2.20 -17.97
CA ASN A 106 7.06 -2.58 -18.61
C ASN A 106 6.86 -3.67 -19.67
N LEU A 107 6.04 -4.69 -19.40
CA LEU A 107 5.70 -5.72 -20.36
C LEU A 107 4.99 -5.16 -21.60
N VAL A 108 3.95 -4.37 -21.39
CA VAL A 108 3.15 -3.81 -22.49
C VAL A 108 4.00 -2.88 -23.36
N LEU A 109 4.72 -1.94 -22.73
CA LEU A 109 5.57 -0.99 -23.47
C LEU A 109 6.75 -1.69 -24.12
N GLY A 110 7.39 -2.65 -23.45
CA GLY A 110 8.50 -3.40 -23.99
C GLY A 110 8.11 -4.25 -25.21
N LEU A 111 7.00 -4.99 -25.11
CA LEU A 111 6.47 -5.76 -26.24
C LEU A 111 6.04 -4.86 -27.41
N PHE A 112 5.36 -3.74 -27.10
CA PHE A 112 4.95 -2.78 -28.11
C PHE A 112 6.16 -2.19 -28.85
N ALA A 113 7.22 -1.80 -28.11
CA ALA A 113 8.44 -1.27 -28.70
C ALA A 113 9.15 -2.27 -29.62
N VAL A 114 9.14 -3.57 -29.25
CA VAL A 114 9.78 -4.63 -30.02
C VAL A 114 8.98 -5.00 -31.25
N PHE A 115 7.66 -5.25 -31.11
CA PHE A 115 6.85 -5.73 -32.22
C PHE A 115 6.46 -4.67 -33.24
N GLN A 116 6.37 -3.41 -32.83
CA GLN A 116 6.02 -2.29 -33.72
C GLN A 116 7.26 -1.51 -34.18
N GLU A 117 8.46 -1.95 -33.79
CA GLU A 117 9.75 -1.30 -34.16
C GLU A 117 9.72 0.21 -33.90
N VAL A 118 9.10 0.65 -32.78
CA VAL A 118 8.96 2.07 -32.47
C VAL A 118 10.29 2.65 -32.02
N GLU A 119 10.99 3.29 -32.96
CA GLU A 119 12.34 3.88 -32.73
C GLU A 119 12.37 4.81 -31.52
N LEU A 120 11.31 5.61 -31.30
CA LEU A 120 11.23 6.50 -30.16
C LEU A 120 11.30 5.73 -28.83
N LEU A 121 10.58 4.61 -28.70
CA LEU A 121 10.61 3.81 -27.47
C LEU A 121 11.94 3.09 -27.29
N GLN A 122 12.50 2.58 -28.39
CA GLN A 122 13.81 1.93 -28.38
C GLN A 122 14.93 2.91 -28.04
N SER A 123 14.88 4.15 -28.52
CA SER A 123 15.84 5.20 -28.15
C SER A 123 15.74 5.60 -26.66
N LEU A 124 14.60 5.38 -26.03
CA LEU A 124 14.39 5.52 -24.58
C LEU A 124 14.83 4.28 -23.77
N GLY A 125 15.41 3.27 -24.43
CA GLY A 125 15.82 2.02 -23.79
C GLY A 125 14.68 1.03 -23.52
N ILE A 126 13.48 1.30 -24.04
CA ILE A 126 12.31 0.42 -23.88
C ILE A 126 12.35 -0.65 -24.97
N GLY A 127 12.48 -1.90 -24.57
CA GLY A 127 12.60 -3.04 -25.47
C GLY A 127 12.61 -4.36 -24.73
N TRP A 128 13.40 -5.33 -25.17
CA TRP A 128 13.50 -6.64 -24.51
C TRP A 128 13.92 -6.57 -23.05
N GLY A 129 14.77 -5.59 -22.67
CA GLY A 129 15.13 -5.33 -21.26
C GLY A 129 13.90 -5.04 -20.39
N SER A 130 13.01 -4.18 -20.88
CA SER A 130 11.76 -3.85 -20.18
C SER A 130 10.81 -5.04 -20.08
N VAL A 131 10.80 -5.93 -21.10
CA VAL A 131 10.00 -7.17 -21.04
C VAL A 131 10.50 -8.09 -19.91
N VAL A 132 11.82 -8.31 -19.83
CA VAL A 132 12.44 -9.13 -18.79
C VAL A 132 12.19 -8.52 -17.40
N GLU A 133 12.39 -7.22 -17.26
CA GLU A 133 12.15 -6.50 -16.01
C GLU A 133 10.68 -6.57 -15.58
N GLY A 134 9.75 -6.42 -16.52
CA GLY A 134 8.33 -6.57 -16.29
C GLY A 134 7.96 -7.96 -15.74
N LEU A 135 8.51 -9.02 -16.33
CA LEU A 135 8.32 -10.40 -15.85
C LEU A 135 8.88 -10.58 -14.43
N LEU A 136 10.05 -9.98 -14.13
CA LEU A 136 10.65 -10.04 -12.80
C LEU A 136 9.73 -9.38 -11.75
N TYR A 137 9.22 -8.17 -12.01
CA TYR A 137 8.32 -7.51 -11.05
C TYR A 137 7.02 -8.28 -10.82
N VAL A 138 6.39 -8.79 -11.89
CA VAL A 138 5.19 -9.63 -11.76
C VAL A 138 5.49 -10.89 -10.96
N GLY A 139 6.59 -11.58 -11.25
CA GLY A 139 7.01 -12.80 -10.55
C GLY A 139 7.32 -12.56 -9.07
N LEU A 140 8.10 -11.52 -8.77
CA LEU A 140 8.44 -11.14 -7.39
C LEU A 140 7.19 -10.72 -6.61
N GLY A 141 6.31 -9.94 -7.23
CA GLY A 141 5.05 -9.52 -6.62
C GLY A 141 4.15 -10.70 -6.28
N TRP A 142 3.96 -11.61 -7.24
CA TRP A 142 3.16 -12.82 -7.05
C TRP A 142 3.71 -13.72 -5.96
N TRP A 143 5.00 -14.00 -5.99
CA TRP A 143 5.65 -14.85 -4.99
C TRP A 143 5.60 -14.21 -3.61
N GLY A 144 5.93 -12.91 -3.52
CA GLY A 144 5.89 -12.16 -2.26
C GLY A 144 4.52 -12.16 -1.61
N TYR A 145 3.48 -11.94 -2.42
CA TYR A 145 2.10 -11.94 -1.94
C TYR A 145 1.65 -13.33 -1.46
N LYS A 146 1.89 -14.39 -2.26
CA LYS A 146 1.45 -15.75 -1.91
C LYS A 146 2.19 -16.36 -0.73
N ARG A 147 3.50 -16.12 -0.63
CA ARG A 147 4.37 -16.75 0.38
C ARG A 147 4.62 -15.85 1.59
N LEU A 148 4.01 -14.66 1.64
CA LEU A 148 4.30 -13.65 2.66
C LEU A 148 5.80 -13.44 2.82
N ALA A 149 6.55 -13.43 1.69
CA ALA A 149 7.99 -13.39 1.67
C ALA A 149 8.49 -11.93 1.64
N PRO A 150 8.99 -11.37 2.74
CA PRO A 150 9.48 -9.99 2.76
C PRO A 150 10.69 -9.78 1.84
N THR A 151 11.53 -10.81 1.69
CA THR A 151 12.74 -10.75 0.83
C THR A 151 12.43 -10.42 -0.62
N THR A 152 11.29 -10.89 -1.17
CA THR A 152 10.90 -10.60 -2.55
C THR A 152 10.54 -9.13 -2.76
N PHE A 153 9.85 -8.52 -1.79
CA PHE A 153 9.58 -7.08 -1.81
C PHE A 153 10.85 -6.25 -1.62
N ALA A 154 11.80 -6.72 -0.80
CA ALA A 154 13.10 -6.06 -0.65
C ALA A 154 13.88 -6.09 -1.97
N ILE A 155 13.97 -7.24 -2.64
CA ILE A 155 14.63 -7.39 -3.94
C ILE A 155 13.96 -6.49 -4.99
N ALA A 156 12.62 -6.53 -5.09
CA ALA A 156 11.88 -5.68 -6.01
C ALA A 156 12.12 -4.18 -5.74
N GLY A 157 12.16 -3.78 -4.46
CA GLY A 157 12.44 -2.39 -4.07
C GLY A 157 13.85 -1.95 -4.44
N VAL A 158 14.87 -2.80 -4.20
CA VAL A 158 16.26 -2.51 -4.58
C VAL A 158 16.39 -2.38 -6.10
N LEU A 159 15.84 -3.32 -6.87
CA LEU A 159 15.84 -3.26 -8.34
C LEU A 159 15.16 -1.98 -8.85
N PHE A 160 14.03 -1.61 -8.28
CA PHE A 160 13.27 -0.42 -8.67
C PHE A 160 14.03 0.89 -8.40
N VAL A 161 14.73 0.95 -7.25
CA VAL A 161 15.58 2.10 -6.90
C VAL A 161 16.82 2.16 -7.82
N LEU A 162 17.47 1.02 -8.07
CA LEU A 162 18.63 0.94 -8.97
C LEU A 162 18.26 1.38 -10.39
N ASP A 163 17.15 0.91 -10.95
CA ASP A 163 16.65 1.34 -12.24
C ASP A 163 16.40 2.87 -12.25
N GLY A 164 15.83 3.42 -11.18
CA GLY A 164 15.67 4.87 -11.03
C GLY A 164 16.99 5.63 -11.05
N VAL A 165 18.01 5.14 -10.34
CA VAL A 165 19.35 5.75 -10.30
C VAL A 165 20.02 5.70 -11.68
N LEU A 166 19.94 4.56 -12.36
CA LEU A 166 20.48 4.40 -13.73
C LEU A 166 19.79 5.33 -14.72
N MET A 167 18.47 5.46 -14.64
CA MET A 167 17.70 6.40 -15.46
C MET A 167 18.13 7.85 -15.23
N ILE A 168 18.32 8.27 -13.96
CA ILE A 168 18.80 9.61 -13.62
C ILE A 168 20.21 9.82 -14.20
N GLY A 169 21.12 8.87 -13.98
CA GLY A 169 22.48 8.94 -14.51
C GLY A 169 22.52 9.08 -16.03
N ALA A 170 21.74 8.29 -16.75
CA ALA A 170 21.63 8.36 -18.20
C ALA A 170 21.09 9.73 -18.68
N ASN A 171 20.05 10.26 -18.04
CA ASN A 171 19.50 11.58 -18.38
C ASN A 171 20.50 12.73 -18.15
N VAL A 172 21.23 12.68 -17.04
CA VAL A 172 22.24 13.70 -16.74
C VAL A 172 23.38 13.67 -17.74
N SER A 173 23.84 12.47 -18.12
CA SER A 173 24.95 12.31 -19.10
C SER A 173 24.59 12.77 -20.52
N THR A 174 23.30 12.71 -20.89
CA THR A 174 22.81 13.15 -22.22
C THR A 174 22.30 14.59 -22.24
N GLY A 175 22.42 15.35 -21.12
CA GLY A 175 21.91 16.73 -21.01
C GLY A 175 20.39 16.83 -21.03
N GLY A 176 19.70 15.72 -20.78
CA GLY A 176 18.23 15.66 -20.73
C GLY A 176 17.64 16.32 -19.48
N HIS A 177 16.41 16.82 -19.61
CA HIS A 177 15.67 17.34 -18.47
C HIS A 177 14.99 16.19 -17.71
N LEU A 178 15.32 16.05 -16.43
CA LEU A 178 14.60 15.13 -15.52
C LEU A 178 13.17 15.63 -15.35
N GLY A 179 12.20 14.89 -15.87
CA GLY A 179 10.79 15.13 -15.59
C GLY A 179 10.50 14.90 -14.11
N THR A 180 10.26 15.98 -13.36
CA THR A 180 9.95 15.92 -11.91
C THR A 180 8.76 15.01 -11.59
N SER A 181 7.79 14.91 -12.50
CA SER A 181 6.64 14.02 -12.37
C SER A 181 7.02 12.53 -12.29
N GLY A 182 8.00 12.08 -13.10
CA GLY A 182 8.49 10.70 -13.08
C GLY A 182 9.16 10.32 -11.76
N LEU A 183 9.94 11.24 -11.19
CA LEU A 183 10.59 11.03 -9.88
C LEU A 183 9.57 10.94 -8.75
N PHE A 184 8.51 11.77 -8.78
CA PHE A 184 7.45 11.71 -7.78
C PHE A 184 6.72 10.37 -7.80
N VAL A 185 6.35 9.88 -8.99
CA VAL A 185 5.71 8.57 -9.15
C VAL A 185 6.62 7.45 -8.65
N ARG A 186 7.92 7.49 -8.98
CA ARG A 186 8.89 6.50 -8.50
C ARG A 186 9.03 6.52 -6.98
N PHE A 187 9.10 7.70 -6.37
CA PHE A 187 9.13 7.82 -4.92
C PHE A 187 7.89 7.19 -4.28
N PHE A 188 6.71 7.53 -4.80
CA PHE A 188 5.44 6.99 -4.30
C PHE A 188 5.39 5.45 -4.39
N LEU A 189 5.75 4.89 -5.53
CA LEU A 189 5.77 3.43 -5.73
C LEU A 189 6.82 2.74 -4.84
N SER A 190 7.98 3.35 -4.63
CA SER A 190 9.00 2.84 -3.69
C SER A 190 8.47 2.75 -2.26
N VAL A 191 7.70 3.75 -1.82
CA VAL A 191 7.06 3.74 -0.49
C VAL A 191 6.03 2.61 -0.40
N LEU A 192 5.24 2.35 -1.45
CA LEU A 192 4.28 1.24 -1.45
C LEU A 192 4.97 -0.13 -1.37
N ILE A 193 6.06 -0.33 -2.11
CA ILE A 193 6.85 -1.56 -2.07
C ILE A 193 7.47 -1.76 -0.67
N TYR A 194 8.03 -0.71 -0.08
CA TYR A 194 8.58 -0.75 1.28
C TYR A 194 7.52 -1.08 2.34
N ARG A 195 6.32 -0.52 2.22
CA ARG A 195 5.18 -0.87 3.09
C ARG A 195 4.77 -2.33 2.94
N GLY A 196 4.84 -2.87 1.71
CA GLY A 196 4.62 -4.29 1.45
C GLY A 196 5.66 -5.18 2.13
N PHE A 197 6.93 -4.78 2.10
CA PHE A 197 8.00 -5.45 2.83
C PHE A 197 7.71 -5.51 4.34
N GLN A 198 7.38 -4.37 4.96
CA GLN A 198 7.03 -4.31 6.38
C GLN A 198 5.81 -5.16 6.72
N ALA A 199 4.77 -5.09 5.88
CA ALA A 199 3.53 -5.86 6.05
C ALA A 199 3.79 -7.37 5.97
N ALA A 200 4.56 -7.83 4.98
CA ALA A 200 4.92 -9.23 4.83
C ALA A 200 5.73 -9.74 6.04
N ARG A 201 6.67 -8.93 6.54
CA ARG A 201 7.46 -9.24 7.74
C ARG A 201 6.56 -9.40 8.98
N HIS A 202 5.62 -8.47 9.15
CA HIS A 202 4.69 -8.49 10.31
C HIS A 202 3.77 -9.72 10.27
N LEU A 203 3.14 -9.98 9.11
CA LEU A 203 2.26 -11.14 8.93
C LEU A 203 2.98 -12.48 9.12
N ARG A 204 4.22 -12.58 8.64
CA ARG A 204 5.04 -13.77 8.84
C ARG A 204 5.38 -14.01 10.31
N ALA A 205 5.72 -12.95 11.05
CA ALA A 205 5.99 -13.04 12.49
C ALA A 205 4.75 -13.51 13.27
N GLN A 206 3.57 -12.99 12.96
CA GLN A 206 2.31 -13.43 13.57
C GLN A 206 2.00 -14.89 13.28
N GLY A 207 2.20 -15.37 12.04
CA GLY A 207 2.00 -16.76 11.67
C GLY A 207 2.97 -17.73 12.38
N GLN A 208 4.20 -17.30 12.65
CA GLN A 208 5.17 -18.09 13.42
C GLN A 208 4.80 -18.24 14.88
N LEU A 209 4.29 -17.16 15.51
CA LEU A 209 3.83 -17.19 16.90
C LEU A 209 2.63 -18.13 17.07
N ALA A 210 1.66 -18.10 16.16
CA ALA A 210 0.50 -18.98 16.19
C ALA A 210 0.86 -20.48 16.04
N HIS A 211 2.04 -20.81 15.50
CA HIS A 211 2.52 -22.19 15.34
C HIS A 211 3.38 -22.66 16.54
N SER A 212 3.89 -21.74 17.36
CA SER A 212 4.70 -22.08 18.53
C SER A 212 3.87 -22.39 19.79
N ASP A 213 2.61 -21.96 19.81
CA ASP A 213 1.71 -22.07 20.95
C ASP A 213 0.74 -23.28 20.83
N GLY A 214 0.90 -24.14 19.84
CA GLY A 214 0.13 -25.37 19.58
C GLY A 214 1.00 -26.62 19.61
#